data_e4a5177e571626d2303349ea0c158de5
#
_entry.id   e4a5177e571626d2303349ea0c158de5
#
_cell.length_a   1.000
_cell.length_b   1.000
_cell.length_c   1.000
_cell.angle_alpha   90.00
_cell.angle_beta   90.00
_cell.angle_gamma   90.00
#
_symmetry.space_group_name_H-M   'P 1'
#
loop_
_entity.id
_entity.type
_entity.pdbx_description
1 polymer ?
#
loop_
_entity_poly.entity_id
_entity_poly.type
_entity_poly.pdbx_seq_one_letter_code
_entity_poly.pdbx_strand_id
1 'polypeptide(L)'
;PKVWALTAELAMHVAASDGNMNKAEAVIIKDWAKNVLSRVRRDNEERKQELNAAMARSFKDASGGRTALQPICDSLALIATNHQKYDALKLCVEVMSADGNADKNELKELDRIVSLLGLDPEQYRLMLDPHLATVQIDLAGSVGVDRKALLGIEDGMSQAEIRRKLTEATRKWNSRLRSSDPQVREKAEEMLKLIAELRDDLLG
;
A
#
# COMPACT_ATOMS: atom_id res chain seq x y z
N PRO A 1 -3.64 -2.83 -22.64
CA PRO A 1 -2.91 -1.56 -22.53
C PRO A 1 -3.60 -0.57 -21.60
N LYS A 2 -4.91 -0.40 -21.73
CA LYS A 2 -5.69 0.60 -20.96
C LYS A 2 -5.65 0.34 -19.45
N VAL A 3 -5.74 -0.92 -19.02
CA VAL A 3 -5.62 -1.30 -17.60
C VAL A 3 -4.25 -0.90 -17.04
N TRP A 4 -3.16 -1.13 -17.77
CA TRP A 4 -1.81 -0.77 -17.32
C TRP A 4 -1.59 0.74 -17.22
N ALA A 5 -2.15 1.52 -18.14
CA ALA A 5 -2.10 2.97 -18.06
C ALA A 5 -2.82 3.49 -16.82
N LEU A 6 -4.03 2.97 -16.54
CA LEU A 6 -4.79 3.30 -15.33
C LEU A 6 -4.10 2.83 -14.04
N THR A 7 -3.43 1.68 -14.07
CA THR A 7 -2.62 1.19 -12.95
C THR A 7 -1.47 2.14 -12.64
N ALA A 8 -0.74 2.60 -13.67
CA ALA A 8 0.32 3.59 -13.48
C ALA A 8 -0.22 4.92 -12.96
N GLU A 9 -1.35 5.39 -13.50
CA GLU A 9 -2.02 6.62 -13.06
C GLU A 9 -2.45 6.53 -11.59
N LEU A 10 -2.99 5.39 -11.17
CA LEU A 10 -3.37 5.14 -9.77
C LEU A 10 -2.15 5.16 -8.85
N ALA A 11 -1.06 4.48 -9.23
CA ALA A 11 0.18 4.46 -8.45
C ALA A 11 0.82 5.86 -8.32
N MET A 12 0.77 6.67 -9.39
CA MET A 12 1.24 8.06 -9.36
C MET A 12 0.34 8.95 -8.50
N HIS A 13 -0.97 8.68 -8.46
CA HIS A 13 -1.88 9.39 -7.57
C HIS A 13 -1.53 9.12 -6.10
N VAL A 14 -1.24 7.87 -5.74
CA VAL A 14 -0.79 7.50 -4.38
C VAL A 14 0.53 8.20 -4.05
N ALA A 15 1.53 8.14 -4.93
CA ALA A 15 2.83 8.81 -4.75
C ALA A 15 2.74 10.33 -4.61
N ALA A 16 1.70 10.96 -5.15
CA ALA A 16 1.49 12.40 -5.07
C ALA A 16 0.52 12.81 -3.95
N SER A 17 0.03 11.89 -3.13
CA SER A 17 -1.02 12.15 -2.13
C SER A 17 -0.56 13.05 -0.98
N ASP A 18 0.73 13.07 -0.68
CA ASP A 18 1.38 13.97 0.30
C ASP A 18 1.83 15.32 -0.32
N GLY A 19 1.67 15.47 -1.65
CA GLY A 19 2.09 16.64 -2.42
C GLY A 19 3.52 16.58 -2.97
N ASN A 20 4.28 15.50 -2.70
CA ASN A 20 5.67 15.35 -3.14
C ASN A 20 5.96 13.91 -3.57
N MET A 21 5.96 13.64 -4.87
CA MET A 21 6.46 12.37 -5.38
C MET A 21 7.97 12.28 -5.17
N ASN A 22 8.43 11.37 -4.34
CA ASN A 22 9.86 11.18 -4.09
C ASN A 22 10.54 10.33 -5.19
N LYS A 23 11.90 10.32 -5.18
CA LYS A 23 12.67 9.60 -6.21
C LYS A 23 12.50 8.08 -6.13
N ALA A 24 12.33 7.52 -4.94
CA ALA A 24 12.19 6.08 -4.74
C ALA A 24 10.87 5.57 -5.33
N GLU A 25 9.77 6.27 -5.07
CA GLU A 25 8.45 5.99 -5.65
C GLU A 25 8.46 6.05 -7.18
N ALA A 26 9.06 7.12 -7.73
CA ALA A 26 9.20 7.28 -9.18
C ALA A 26 10.00 6.13 -9.82
N VAL A 27 11.02 5.60 -9.15
CA VAL A 27 11.81 4.44 -9.62
C VAL A 27 10.95 3.20 -9.67
N ILE A 28 10.16 2.90 -8.63
CA ILE A 28 9.28 1.72 -8.59
C ILE A 28 8.27 1.76 -9.75
N ILE A 29 7.59 2.89 -9.94
CA ILE A 29 6.62 3.04 -11.04
C ILE A 29 7.30 2.85 -12.39
N LYS A 30 8.48 3.44 -12.59
CA LYS A 30 9.26 3.33 -13.82
C LYS A 30 9.72 1.89 -14.10
N ASP A 31 10.17 1.17 -13.09
CA ASP A 31 10.65 -0.21 -13.25
C ASP A 31 9.48 -1.17 -13.46
N TRP A 32 8.34 -0.96 -12.79
CA TRP A 32 7.12 -1.66 -13.09
C TRP A 32 6.69 -1.44 -14.56
N ALA A 33 6.72 -0.18 -15.04
CA ALA A 33 6.39 0.16 -16.42
C ALA A 33 7.29 -0.56 -17.42
N LYS A 34 8.61 -0.58 -17.20
CA LYS A 34 9.56 -1.33 -18.03
C LYS A 34 9.24 -2.83 -18.05
N ASN A 35 8.93 -3.41 -16.90
CA ASN A 35 8.57 -4.82 -16.78
C ASN A 35 7.30 -5.15 -17.57
N VAL A 36 6.28 -4.30 -17.50
CA VAL A 36 5.05 -4.46 -18.26
C VAL A 36 5.32 -4.37 -19.77
N LEU A 37 6.10 -3.36 -20.18
CA LEU A 37 6.47 -3.15 -21.59
C LEU A 37 7.32 -4.30 -22.15
N SER A 38 8.20 -4.90 -21.33
CA SER A 38 9.02 -6.05 -21.77
C SER A 38 8.20 -7.30 -22.05
N ARG A 39 7.00 -7.42 -21.47
CA ARG A 39 6.06 -8.54 -21.70
C ARG A 39 5.22 -8.37 -22.98
N VAL A 40 5.20 -7.16 -23.56
CA VAL A 40 4.53 -6.91 -24.84
C VAL A 40 5.37 -7.55 -25.94
N ARG A 41 4.76 -8.40 -26.79
CA ARG A 41 5.46 -9.07 -27.88
C ARG A 41 6.18 -8.07 -28.78
N ARG A 42 7.37 -8.46 -29.27
CA ARG A 42 8.24 -7.58 -30.07
C ARG A 42 7.61 -7.11 -31.39
N ASP A 43 6.62 -7.83 -31.88
CA ASP A 43 5.87 -7.52 -33.10
C ASP A 43 4.78 -6.45 -32.92
N ASN A 44 4.68 -5.84 -31.73
CA ASN A 44 3.63 -4.87 -31.41
C ASN A 44 4.23 -3.53 -30.88
N GLU A 45 5.11 -2.95 -31.69
CA GLU A 45 5.78 -1.67 -31.35
C GLU A 45 4.77 -0.50 -31.24
N GLU A 46 3.74 -0.48 -32.06
CA GLU A 46 2.66 0.52 -32.00
C GLU A 46 1.98 0.50 -30.62
N ARG A 47 1.69 -0.70 -30.11
CA ARG A 47 1.06 -0.90 -28.80
C ARG A 47 1.97 -0.48 -27.65
N LYS A 48 3.29 -0.65 -27.80
CA LYS A 48 4.26 -0.14 -26.82
C LYS A 48 4.30 1.39 -26.84
N GLN A 49 4.28 2.00 -28.03
CA GLN A 49 4.27 3.45 -28.16
C GLN A 49 3.00 4.05 -27.56
N GLU A 50 1.83 3.46 -27.82
CA GLU A 50 0.56 3.88 -27.21
C GLU A 50 0.61 3.80 -25.68
N LEU A 51 1.13 2.69 -25.14
CA LEU A 51 1.24 2.50 -23.70
C LEU A 51 2.22 3.51 -23.07
N ASN A 52 3.40 3.69 -23.70
CA ASN A 52 4.37 4.69 -23.26
C ASN A 52 3.79 6.10 -23.27
N ALA A 53 3.07 6.47 -24.33
CA ALA A 53 2.43 7.76 -24.44
C ALA A 53 1.32 7.96 -23.39
N ALA A 54 0.53 6.90 -23.10
CA ALA A 54 -0.48 6.93 -22.06
C ALA A 54 0.15 7.13 -20.67
N MET A 55 1.22 6.38 -20.37
CA MET A 55 1.93 6.49 -19.09
C MET A 55 2.60 7.86 -18.92
N ALA A 56 3.18 8.42 -19.99
CA ALA A 56 3.79 9.75 -19.95
C ALA A 56 2.74 10.85 -19.69
N ARG A 57 1.54 10.73 -20.26
CA ARG A 57 0.42 11.65 -19.96
C ARG A 57 -0.01 11.53 -18.51
N SER A 58 -0.24 10.30 -18.04
CA SER A 58 -0.64 10.06 -16.64
C SER A 58 0.39 10.62 -15.65
N PHE A 59 1.69 10.46 -15.94
CA PHE A 59 2.76 11.06 -15.13
C PHE A 59 2.67 12.59 -15.09
N LYS A 60 2.47 13.23 -16.25
CA LYS A 60 2.36 14.69 -16.34
C LYS A 60 1.13 15.21 -15.58
N ASP A 61 0.02 14.49 -15.67
CA ASP A 61 -1.23 14.88 -15.00
C ASP A 61 -1.13 14.69 -13.48
N ALA A 62 -0.53 13.60 -13.01
CA ALA A 62 -0.24 13.37 -11.59
C ALA A 62 0.68 14.45 -11.01
N SER A 63 1.82 14.72 -11.67
CA SER A 63 2.76 15.76 -11.24
C SER A 63 2.15 17.17 -11.27
N GLY A 64 1.09 17.39 -12.03
CA GLY A 64 0.32 18.63 -12.09
C GLY A 64 -0.85 18.70 -11.12
N GLY A 65 -1.04 17.70 -10.26
CA GLY A 65 -2.16 17.62 -9.32
C GLY A 65 -3.54 17.48 -9.98
N ARG A 66 -3.59 17.03 -11.24
CA ARG A 66 -4.82 16.92 -12.04
C ARG A 66 -5.48 15.55 -12.01
N THR A 67 -4.91 14.59 -11.28
CA THR A 67 -5.51 13.26 -11.16
C THR A 67 -6.58 13.25 -10.06
N ALA A 68 -7.75 12.73 -10.41
CA ALA A 68 -8.81 12.47 -9.45
C ALA A 68 -8.93 10.95 -9.23
N LEU A 69 -8.87 10.50 -7.99
CA LEU A 69 -8.91 9.08 -7.64
C LEU A 69 -10.16 8.37 -8.17
N GLN A 70 -11.32 8.97 -7.97
CA GLN A 70 -12.61 8.37 -8.32
C GLN A 70 -12.70 7.93 -9.80
N PRO A 71 -12.45 8.78 -10.81
CA PRO A 71 -12.52 8.37 -12.22
C PRO A 71 -11.54 7.26 -12.61
N ILE A 72 -10.36 7.23 -11.98
CA ILE A 72 -9.36 6.18 -12.20
C ILE A 72 -9.90 4.85 -11.68
N CYS A 73 -10.40 4.82 -10.45
CA CYS A 73 -10.95 3.63 -9.82
C CYS A 73 -12.21 3.13 -10.54
N ASP A 74 -13.14 4.03 -10.92
CA ASP A 74 -14.34 3.67 -11.70
C ASP A 74 -13.97 3.02 -13.03
N SER A 75 -12.98 3.57 -13.73
CA SER A 75 -12.47 3.02 -14.98
C SER A 75 -11.84 1.65 -14.79
N LEU A 76 -11.03 1.46 -13.75
CA LEU A 76 -10.44 0.16 -13.40
C LEU A 76 -11.50 -0.84 -12.96
N ALA A 77 -12.47 -0.42 -12.14
CA ALA A 77 -13.56 -1.28 -11.69
C ALA A 77 -14.35 -1.87 -12.87
N LEU A 78 -14.54 -1.06 -13.93
CA LEU A 78 -15.31 -1.45 -15.11
C LEU A 78 -14.56 -2.43 -16.04
N ILE A 79 -13.25 -2.23 -16.25
CA ILE A 79 -12.51 -2.94 -17.31
C ILE A 79 -11.49 -3.97 -16.80
N ALA A 80 -11.09 -3.90 -15.54
CA ALA A 80 -10.08 -4.76 -14.96
C ALA A 80 -10.70 -6.02 -14.32
N THR A 81 -10.02 -7.16 -14.49
CA THR A 81 -10.34 -8.37 -13.71
C THR A 81 -9.95 -8.17 -12.24
N ASN A 82 -10.50 -8.98 -11.33
CA ASN A 82 -10.12 -8.92 -9.91
C ASN A 82 -8.60 -9.09 -9.71
N HIS A 83 -7.97 -10.01 -10.45
CA HIS A 83 -6.51 -10.16 -10.40
C HIS A 83 -5.78 -8.87 -10.78
N GLN A 84 -6.20 -8.21 -11.86
CA GLN A 84 -5.59 -6.94 -12.30
C GLN A 84 -5.82 -5.79 -11.31
N LYS A 85 -6.95 -5.78 -10.60
CA LYS A 85 -7.22 -4.81 -9.53
C LYS A 85 -6.28 -5.02 -8.34
N TYR A 86 -6.04 -6.28 -7.94
CA TYR A 86 -5.05 -6.61 -6.91
C TYR A 86 -3.61 -6.31 -7.36
N ASP A 87 -3.26 -6.54 -8.61
CA ASP A 87 -1.95 -6.15 -9.17
C ASP A 87 -1.75 -4.62 -9.10
N ALA A 88 -2.79 -3.85 -9.43
CA ALA A 88 -2.76 -2.39 -9.33
C ALA A 88 -2.60 -1.94 -7.86
N LEU A 89 -3.35 -2.53 -6.94
CA LEU A 89 -3.24 -2.25 -5.51
C LEU A 89 -1.85 -2.61 -4.97
N LYS A 90 -1.29 -3.74 -5.40
CA LYS A 90 0.06 -4.16 -5.02
C LYS A 90 1.11 -3.13 -5.44
N LEU A 91 1.03 -2.60 -6.66
CA LEU A 91 1.91 -1.52 -7.09
C LEU A 91 1.77 -0.28 -6.20
N CYS A 92 0.55 0.11 -5.84
CA CYS A 92 0.31 1.23 -4.94
C CYS A 92 0.95 1.02 -3.56
N VAL A 93 0.87 -0.19 -3.01
CA VAL A 93 1.51 -0.57 -1.74
C VAL A 93 3.04 -0.53 -1.85
N GLU A 94 3.61 -1.04 -2.95
CA GLU A 94 5.05 -0.99 -3.21
C GLU A 94 5.56 0.46 -3.33
N VAL A 95 4.79 1.32 -3.99
CA VAL A 95 5.11 2.75 -4.13
C VAL A 95 5.08 3.45 -2.78
N MET A 96 4.01 3.28 -2.00
CA MET A 96 3.91 3.83 -0.64
C MET A 96 5.07 3.39 0.25
N SER A 97 5.56 2.15 0.10
CA SER A 97 6.63 1.58 0.92
C SER A 97 8.04 1.93 0.42
N ALA A 98 8.17 2.70 -0.65
CA ALA A 98 9.42 2.87 -1.40
C ALA A 98 10.54 3.56 -0.61
N ASP A 99 10.19 4.50 0.25
CA ASP A 99 11.14 5.27 1.07
C ASP A 99 11.26 4.74 2.51
N GLY A 100 10.53 3.65 2.81
CA GLY A 100 10.50 3.07 4.15
C GLY A 100 9.59 3.80 5.14
N ASN A 101 8.85 4.83 4.69
CA ASN A 101 7.90 5.59 5.50
C ASN A 101 6.51 5.53 4.86
N ALA A 102 5.51 5.02 5.57
CA ALA A 102 4.12 5.10 5.14
C ALA A 102 3.45 6.31 5.78
N ASP A 103 3.07 7.29 4.98
CA ASP A 103 2.29 8.43 5.46
C ASP A 103 0.84 8.00 5.75
N LYS A 104 0.25 8.66 6.75
CA LYS A 104 -1.16 8.46 7.12
C LYS A 104 -2.13 8.77 5.97
N ASN A 105 -1.79 9.73 5.11
CA ASN A 105 -2.61 10.10 3.97
C ASN A 105 -2.55 9.03 2.89
N GLU A 106 -1.37 8.47 2.63
CA GLU A 106 -1.18 7.35 1.70
C GLU A 106 -1.95 6.10 2.13
N LEU A 107 -1.90 5.75 3.42
CA LEU A 107 -2.67 4.63 3.97
C LEU A 107 -4.19 4.85 3.81
N LYS A 108 -4.67 6.07 4.06
CA LYS A 108 -6.09 6.42 3.82
C LYS A 108 -6.48 6.35 2.35
N GLU A 109 -5.58 6.78 1.46
CA GLU A 109 -5.83 6.67 0.02
C GLU A 109 -5.87 5.20 -0.43
N LEU A 110 -5.01 4.34 0.13
CA LEU A 110 -5.08 2.91 -0.14
C LEU A 110 -6.39 2.27 0.35
N ASP A 111 -6.86 2.59 1.55
CA ASP A 111 -8.15 2.13 2.06
C ASP A 111 -9.30 2.58 1.17
N ARG A 112 -9.24 3.81 0.68
CA ARG A 112 -10.22 4.37 -0.26
C ARG A 112 -10.18 3.65 -1.61
N ILE A 113 -8.99 3.36 -2.13
CA ILE A 113 -8.82 2.58 -3.37
C ILE A 113 -9.42 1.18 -3.23
N VAL A 114 -9.17 0.49 -2.12
CA VAL A 114 -9.75 -0.84 -1.83
C VAL A 114 -11.26 -0.80 -1.89
N SER A 115 -11.87 0.20 -1.24
CA SER A 115 -13.33 0.42 -1.24
C SER A 115 -13.87 0.71 -2.64
N LEU A 116 -13.24 1.61 -3.39
CA LEU A 116 -13.67 2.02 -4.73
C LEU A 116 -13.54 0.91 -5.78
N LEU A 117 -12.52 0.06 -5.65
CA LEU A 117 -12.31 -1.09 -6.53
C LEU A 117 -13.17 -2.31 -6.14
N GLY A 118 -13.87 -2.26 -4.99
CA GLY A 118 -14.66 -3.37 -4.46
C GLY A 118 -13.81 -4.58 -4.12
N LEU A 119 -12.61 -4.35 -3.57
CA LEU A 119 -11.69 -5.40 -3.15
C LEU A 119 -11.94 -5.83 -1.71
N ASP A 120 -11.56 -7.07 -1.39
CA ASP A 120 -11.70 -7.62 -0.05
C ASP A 120 -10.69 -6.97 0.93
N PRO A 121 -11.15 -6.28 1.99
CA PRO A 121 -10.28 -5.63 2.96
C PRO A 121 -9.34 -6.59 3.69
N GLU A 122 -9.73 -7.84 3.93
CA GLU A 122 -8.87 -8.83 4.59
C GLU A 122 -7.70 -9.25 3.69
N GLN A 123 -7.96 -9.46 2.40
CA GLN A 123 -6.89 -9.74 1.45
C GLN A 123 -5.94 -8.56 1.29
N TYR A 124 -6.46 -7.34 1.31
CA TYR A 124 -5.66 -6.12 1.31
C TYR A 124 -4.76 -6.04 2.55
N ARG A 125 -5.28 -6.30 3.74
CA ARG A 125 -4.48 -6.31 4.99
C ARG A 125 -3.35 -7.33 4.93
N LEU A 126 -3.61 -8.53 4.40
CA LEU A 126 -2.58 -9.55 4.20
C LEU A 126 -1.50 -9.10 3.20
N MET A 127 -1.86 -8.30 2.22
CA MET A 127 -0.92 -7.73 1.25
C MET A 127 -0.07 -6.63 1.87
N LEU A 128 -0.66 -5.75 2.67
CA LEU A 128 0.05 -4.67 3.38
C LEU A 128 1.07 -5.18 4.37
N ASP A 129 0.80 -6.28 5.01
CA ASP A 129 1.51 -6.80 6.16
C ASP A 129 3.03 -7.01 5.94
N PRO A 130 3.51 -7.61 4.81
CA PRO A 130 4.94 -7.68 4.53
C PRO A 130 5.59 -6.32 4.30
N HIS A 131 4.87 -5.38 3.68
CA HIS A 131 5.36 -4.04 3.38
C HIS A 131 5.40 -3.16 4.64
N LEU A 132 4.39 -3.22 5.50
CA LEU A 132 4.39 -2.53 6.78
C LEU A 132 5.47 -3.06 7.74
N ALA A 133 5.92 -4.29 7.55
CA ALA A 133 7.04 -4.83 8.33
C ALA A 133 8.40 -4.17 8.00
N THR A 134 8.54 -3.60 6.81
CA THR A 134 9.76 -2.90 6.35
C THR A 134 9.63 -1.37 6.40
N VAL A 135 8.41 -0.86 6.57
CA VAL A 135 8.12 0.58 6.63
C VAL A 135 8.27 1.07 8.07
N GLN A 136 9.06 2.11 8.27
CA GLN A 136 9.03 2.88 9.52
C GLN A 136 7.73 3.69 9.54
N ILE A 137 6.74 3.19 10.27
CA ILE A 137 5.62 4.02 10.66
C ILE A 137 6.16 4.89 11.79
N ASP A 138 6.28 6.20 11.56
CA ASP A 138 6.70 7.13 12.59
C ASP A 138 5.61 7.23 13.66
N LEU A 139 5.63 6.26 14.59
CA LEU A 139 4.69 6.17 15.71
C LEU A 139 4.98 7.23 16.77
N ALA A 140 6.18 7.83 16.75
CA ALA A 140 6.59 8.83 17.72
C ALA A 140 6.13 10.26 17.38
N GLY A 141 5.91 10.57 16.08
CA GLY A 141 5.48 11.89 15.59
C GLY A 141 4.00 12.03 15.27
N SER A 142 3.28 10.93 15.14
CA SER A 142 1.86 10.95 14.78
C SER A 142 0.96 11.02 16.02
N VAL A 143 0.69 12.23 16.47
CA VAL A 143 -0.49 12.52 17.29
C VAL A 143 -1.72 12.08 16.47
N GLY A 144 -2.20 10.84 16.70
CA GLY A 144 -3.45 10.35 16.16
C GLY A 144 -3.43 9.13 15.23
N VAL A 145 -2.33 8.36 15.13
CA VAL A 145 -2.45 6.99 14.60
C VAL A 145 -3.21 6.16 15.62
N ASP A 146 -4.37 5.66 15.24
CA ASP A 146 -5.10 4.74 16.08
C ASP A 146 -4.30 3.43 16.15
N ARG A 147 -3.49 3.31 17.23
CA ARG A 147 -2.66 2.13 17.51
C ARG A 147 -3.48 0.85 17.55
N LYS A 148 -4.77 0.96 17.90
CA LYS A 148 -5.73 -0.15 17.91
C LYS A 148 -6.05 -0.62 16.49
N ALA A 149 -6.26 0.33 15.58
CA ALA A 149 -6.56 0.02 14.17
C ALA A 149 -5.41 -0.73 13.49
N LEU A 150 -4.14 -0.45 13.83
CA LEU A 150 -2.97 -1.20 13.31
C LEU A 150 -3.01 -2.69 13.65
N LEU A 151 -3.66 -3.06 14.74
CA LEU A 151 -3.81 -4.44 15.21
C LEU A 151 -5.21 -5.01 14.91
N GLY A 152 -6.03 -4.26 14.14
CA GLY A 152 -7.41 -4.65 13.83
C GLY A 152 -8.32 -4.66 15.05
N ILE A 153 -8.02 -3.81 16.06
CA ILE A 153 -8.84 -3.62 17.25
C ILE A 153 -9.79 -2.45 16.99
N GLU A 154 -11.09 -2.73 16.99
CA GLU A 154 -12.15 -1.75 16.75
C GLU A 154 -12.82 -1.33 18.07
N ASP A 155 -13.37 -0.11 18.09
CA ASP A 155 -14.15 0.35 19.25
C ASP A 155 -15.40 -0.51 19.41
N GLY A 156 -15.63 -0.99 20.64
CA GLY A 156 -16.74 -1.88 20.98
C GLY A 156 -16.40 -3.38 21.00
N MET A 157 -15.19 -3.77 20.63
CA MET A 157 -14.74 -5.16 20.83
C MET A 157 -14.72 -5.55 22.30
N SER A 158 -15.13 -6.77 22.60
CA SER A 158 -15.03 -7.35 23.94
C SER A 158 -13.55 -7.54 24.34
N GLN A 159 -13.29 -7.55 25.65
CA GLN A 159 -11.93 -7.82 26.17
C GLN A 159 -11.37 -9.18 25.69
N ALA A 160 -12.26 -10.18 25.48
CA ALA A 160 -11.85 -11.49 24.97
C ALA A 160 -11.37 -11.40 23.51
N GLU A 161 -12.05 -10.63 22.67
CA GLU A 161 -11.66 -10.41 21.26
C GLU A 161 -10.38 -9.60 21.17
N ILE A 162 -10.24 -8.53 21.95
CA ILE A 162 -9.01 -7.74 22.07
C ILE A 162 -7.84 -8.63 22.48
N ARG A 163 -8.02 -9.46 23.50
CA ARG A 163 -7.01 -10.39 23.99
C ARG A 163 -6.57 -11.39 22.92
N ARG A 164 -7.52 -11.91 22.14
CA ARG A 164 -7.25 -12.80 21.00
C ARG A 164 -6.41 -12.09 19.93
N LYS A 165 -6.83 -10.89 19.50
CA LYS A 165 -6.11 -10.07 18.48
C LYS A 165 -4.68 -9.76 18.91
N LEU A 166 -4.47 -9.32 20.14
CA LEU A 166 -3.13 -9.04 20.68
C LEU A 166 -2.26 -10.31 20.74
N THR A 167 -2.85 -11.47 21.07
CA THR A 167 -2.12 -12.74 21.11
C THR A 167 -1.71 -13.20 19.71
N GLU A 168 -2.60 -13.08 18.73
CA GLU A 168 -2.31 -13.38 17.31
C GLU A 168 -1.21 -12.47 16.78
N ALA A 169 -1.30 -11.16 17.03
CA ALA A 169 -0.27 -10.20 16.65
C ALA A 169 1.08 -10.50 17.30
N THR A 170 1.10 -10.81 18.61
CA THR A 170 2.32 -11.22 19.32
C THR A 170 2.98 -12.43 18.67
N ARG A 171 2.21 -13.49 18.36
CA ARG A 171 2.74 -14.69 17.71
C ARG A 171 3.35 -14.39 16.35
N LYS A 172 2.67 -13.57 15.56
CA LYS A 172 3.09 -13.16 14.22
C LYS A 172 4.40 -12.38 14.28
N TRP A 173 4.51 -11.37 15.10
CA TRP A 173 5.70 -10.53 15.22
C TRP A 173 6.88 -11.27 15.85
N ASN A 174 6.63 -12.17 16.81
CA ASN A 174 7.69 -13.06 17.35
C ASN A 174 8.31 -13.97 16.28
N SER A 175 7.55 -14.44 15.30
CA SER A 175 8.12 -15.23 14.21
C SER A 175 9.10 -14.43 13.34
N ARG A 176 8.89 -13.12 13.22
CA ARG A 176 9.71 -12.19 12.43
C ARG A 176 11.01 -11.78 13.10
N LEU A 177 11.14 -11.92 14.42
CA LEU A 177 12.42 -11.76 15.12
C LEU A 177 13.51 -12.72 14.63
N ARG A 178 13.11 -13.81 13.97
CA ARG A 178 14.03 -14.81 13.39
C ARG A 178 14.38 -14.52 11.93
N SER A 179 13.94 -13.40 11.36
CA SER A 179 14.26 -13.01 9.98
C SER A 179 15.76 -12.82 9.81
N SER A 180 16.30 -13.18 8.65
CA SER A 180 17.68 -12.85 8.27
C SER A 180 17.86 -11.36 7.99
N ASP A 181 16.77 -10.64 7.66
CA ASP A 181 16.76 -9.20 7.39
C ASP A 181 16.79 -8.41 8.72
N PRO A 182 17.80 -7.54 8.94
CA PRO A 182 17.89 -6.72 10.14
C PRO A 182 16.73 -5.75 10.31
N GLN A 183 16.24 -5.14 9.21
CA GLN A 183 15.14 -4.18 9.25
C GLN A 183 13.83 -4.85 9.68
N VAL A 184 13.58 -6.07 9.20
CA VAL A 184 12.41 -6.86 9.62
C VAL A 184 12.48 -7.20 11.11
N ARG A 185 13.68 -7.51 11.66
CA ARG A 185 13.85 -7.79 13.09
C ARG A 185 13.61 -6.55 13.94
N GLU A 186 14.21 -5.41 13.58
CA GLU A 186 14.04 -4.14 14.28
C GLU A 186 12.56 -3.74 14.33
N LYS A 187 11.86 -3.86 13.20
CA LYS A 187 10.43 -3.57 13.14
C LYS A 187 9.60 -4.55 13.97
N ALA A 188 10.00 -5.81 14.04
CA ALA A 188 9.32 -6.79 14.88
C ALA A 188 9.46 -6.43 16.38
N GLU A 189 10.62 -5.94 16.81
CA GLU A 189 10.85 -5.47 18.18
C GLU A 189 9.96 -4.27 18.53
N GLU A 190 9.89 -3.27 17.64
CA GLU A 190 9.00 -2.10 17.81
C GLU A 190 7.53 -2.50 17.92
N MET A 191 7.06 -3.37 17.05
CA MET A 191 5.68 -3.83 17.06
C MET A 191 5.35 -4.65 18.29
N LEU A 192 6.27 -5.47 18.80
CA LEU A 192 6.07 -6.21 20.04
C LEU A 192 6.00 -5.28 21.25
N LYS A 193 6.78 -4.20 21.26
CA LYS A 193 6.70 -3.15 22.29
C LYS A 193 5.34 -2.45 22.25
N LEU A 194 4.87 -2.06 21.05
CA LEU A 194 3.54 -1.46 20.88
C LEU A 194 2.42 -2.38 21.36
N ILE A 195 2.49 -3.68 21.03
CA ILE A 195 1.51 -4.69 21.46
C ILE A 195 1.49 -4.81 23.00
N ALA A 196 2.66 -4.74 23.64
CA ALA A 196 2.76 -4.79 25.11
C ALA A 196 2.11 -3.55 25.72
N GLU A 197 2.42 -2.34 25.25
CA GLU A 197 1.80 -1.08 25.70
C GLU A 197 0.27 -1.12 25.55
N LEU A 198 -0.23 -1.53 24.35
CA LEU A 198 -1.68 -1.64 24.14
C LEU A 198 -2.35 -2.70 25.00
N ARG A 199 -1.63 -3.77 25.34
CA ARG A 199 -2.15 -4.79 26.27
C ARG A 199 -2.37 -4.22 27.65
N ASP A 200 -1.42 -3.44 28.16
CA ASP A 200 -1.50 -2.79 29.45
C ASP A 200 -2.62 -1.72 29.46
N ASP A 201 -2.74 -0.94 28.38
CA ASP A 201 -3.76 0.10 28.25
C ASP A 201 -5.20 -0.44 28.14
N LEU A 202 -5.40 -1.57 27.47
CA LEU A 202 -6.74 -2.09 27.12
C LEU A 202 -7.21 -3.23 28.04
N LEU A 203 -6.30 -3.94 28.71
CA LEU A 203 -6.60 -5.14 29.51
C LEU A 203 -6.08 -5.06 30.94
N GLY A 204 -5.25 -4.03 31.26
CA GLY A 204 -4.73 -3.76 32.61
C GLY A 204 -5.77 -3.17 33.46
#